data_108f55f509d1b678d4b179ff0e96527f
#
_entry.id   108f55f509d1b678d4b179ff0e96527f
#
_cell.length_a   1.000
_cell.length_b   1.000
_cell.length_c   1.000
_cell.angle_alpha   90.00
_cell.angle_beta   90.00
_cell.angle_gamma   90.00
#
_symmetry.space_group_name_H-M   'P 1'
#
loop_
_entity.id
_entity.type
_entity.pdbx_description
1 polymer ?
#
loop_
_entity_poly.entity_id
_entity_poly.type
_entity_poly.pdbx_seq_one_letter_code
_entity_poly.pdbx_strand_id
1 'polypeptide(L)'
;MPSTLVLNADQNTCPALGTWISNNTKILSGFSLLIAEDILQQIGTQESLKDLSITPCQSIRKGGDIAMAAKILQGEISALIHFPAPPEVQANSVLTEPLIRAALLSDLPIALNPASATGLLQGIKRSRRGYLIFNPVSGQGDPDIELTEIRRYLEPQFMLMMSKTKPGLDTAEQVKDLI
;
A
#
# COMPACT_ATOMS: atom_id res chain seq x y z
N MET A 1 -2.69 -12.97 0.40
CA MET A 1 -1.70 -12.28 1.26
C MET A 1 -1.78 -10.78 0.98
N PRO A 2 -1.59 -9.90 1.96
CA PRO A 2 -1.56 -8.47 1.67
C PRO A 2 -0.42 -8.17 0.70
N SER A 3 -0.66 -7.28 -0.27
CA SER A 3 0.38 -6.85 -1.21
C SER A 3 1.46 -6.07 -0.45
N THR A 4 2.73 -6.32 -0.73
CA THR A 4 3.85 -5.64 -0.08
C THR A 4 4.31 -4.45 -0.90
N LEU A 5 4.46 -3.29 -0.26
CA LEU A 5 5.04 -2.08 -0.85
C LEU A 5 6.41 -1.82 -0.24
N VAL A 6 7.38 -1.46 -1.06
CA VAL A 6 8.66 -0.91 -0.57
C VAL A 6 8.52 0.61 -0.46
N LEU A 7 8.79 1.16 0.72
CA LEU A 7 8.86 2.60 0.95
C LEU A 7 10.31 2.96 1.28
N ASN A 8 10.88 3.84 0.49
CA ASN A 8 12.24 4.31 0.66
C ASN A 8 12.34 5.81 0.38
N ALA A 9 13.33 6.46 0.96
CA ALA A 9 13.65 7.86 0.74
C ALA A 9 15.13 8.11 1.01
N ASP A 10 15.69 9.11 0.33
CA ASP A 10 16.98 9.65 0.70
C ASP A 10 16.86 10.46 2.01
N GLN A 11 17.96 10.66 2.71
CA GLN A 11 17.99 11.31 4.03
C GLN A 11 17.23 12.64 4.05
N ASN A 12 17.39 13.47 3.01
CA ASN A 12 16.77 14.80 2.92
C ASN A 12 15.27 14.74 2.59
N THR A 13 14.76 13.60 2.10
CA THR A 13 13.37 13.43 1.69
C THR A 13 12.57 12.53 2.65
N CYS A 14 13.21 11.97 3.68
CA CYS A 14 12.52 11.20 4.73
C CYS A 14 11.37 11.97 5.39
N PRO A 15 11.47 13.28 5.70
CA PRO A 15 10.34 14.02 6.27
C PRO A 15 9.13 14.07 5.32
N ALA A 16 9.39 14.21 4.00
CA ALA A 16 8.32 14.20 3.00
C ALA A 16 7.66 12.81 2.90
N LEU A 17 8.44 11.72 3.01
CA LEU A 17 7.91 10.37 3.07
C LEU A 17 7.04 10.16 4.31
N GLY A 18 7.50 10.59 5.50
CA GLY A 18 6.75 10.51 6.74
C GLY A 18 5.41 11.24 6.66
N THR A 19 5.41 12.47 6.13
CA THR A 19 4.18 13.24 5.89
C THR A 19 3.25 12.54 4.91
N TRP A 20 3.79 11.98 3.82
CA TRP A 20 3.00 11.25 2.83
C TRP A 20 2.38 9.98 3.43
N ILE A 21 3.10 9.21 4.24
CA ILE A 21 2.58 8.04 4.96
C ILE A 21 1.41 8.45 5.86
N SER A 22 1.57 9.49 6.67
CA SER A 22 0.54 9.99 7.59
C SER A 22 -0.74 10.38 6.87
N ASN A 23 -0.62 11.03 5.71
CA ASN A 23 -1.76 11.43 4.89
C ASN A 23 -2.47 10.25 4.20
N ASN A 24 -1.82 9.09 4.09
CA ASN A 24 -2.33 7.93 3.38
C ASN A 24 -2.53 6.69 4.27
N THR A 25 -2.46 6.82 5.59
CA THR A 25 -2.52 5.72 6.57
C THR A 25 -3.70 4.79 6.33
N LYS A 26 -4.90 5.34 6.08
CA LYS A 26 -6.12 4.55 5.84
C LYS A 26 -6.02 3.60 4.64
N ILE A 27 -5.30 3.99 3.60
CA ILE A 27 -5.10 3.13 2.42
C ILE A 27 -3.94 2.17 2.68
N LEU A 28 -2.86 2.67 3.30
CA LEU A 28 -1.66 1.90 3.59
C LEU A 28 -1.89 0.78 4.60
N SER A 29 -2.89 0.89 5.50
CA SER A 29 -3.24 -0.18 6.45
C SER A 29 -3.67 -1.50 5.78
N GLY A 30 -4.03 -1.46 4.48
CA GLY A 30 -4.33 -2.65 3.69
C GLY A 30 -3.11 -3.33 3.05
N PHE A 31 -1.89 -2.86 3.31
CA PHE A 31 -0.65 -3.34 2.73
C PHE A 31 0.36 -3.75 3.80
N SER A 32 1.29 -4.63 3.43
CA SER A 32 2.55 -4.79 4.16
C SER A 32 3.54 -3.77 3.65
N LEU A 33 4.22 -3.06 4.55
CA LEU A 33 5.19 -2.02 4.20
C LEU A 33 6.59 -2.51 4.56
N LEU A 34 7.47 -2.62 3.57
CA LEU A 34 8.87 -2.94 3.76
C LEU A 34 9.66 -1.64 3.76
N ILE A 35 10.28 -1.30 4.90
CA ILE A 35 10.96 -0.03 5.13
C ILE A 35 12.29 -0.30 5.84
N ALA A 36 13.38 0.38 5.44
CA ALA A 36 14.67 0.25 6.09
C ALA A 36 14.67 0.88 7.51
N GLU A 37 15.42 0.28 8.42
CA GLU A 37 15.49 0.71 9.83
C GLU A 37 15.93 2.17 9.98
N ASP A 38 16.91 2.61 9.20
CA ASP A 38 17.41 3.99 9.22
C ASP A 38 16.37 4.98 8.69
N ILE A 39 15.54 4.59 7.73
CA ILE A 39 14.40 5.38 7.26
C ILE A 39 13.34 5.49 8.36
N LEU A 40 13.00 4.36 9.00
CA LEU A 40 12.05 4.35 10.12
C LEU A 40 12.50 5.25 11.28
N GLN A 41 13.79 5.21 11.62
CA GLN A 41 14.36 6.07 12.66
C GLN A 41 14.23 7.57 12.30
N GLN A 42 14.42 7.93 11.03
CA GLN A 42 14.33 9.32 10.57
C GLN A 42 12.89 9.83 10.46
N ILE A 43 11.96 8.98 10.06
CA ILE A 43 10.52 9.33 10.05
C ILE A 43 10.02 9.53 11.48
N GLY A 44 10.65 8.87 12.45
CA GLY A 44 10.32 8.95 13.86
C GLY A 44 9.05 8.19 14.25
N THR A 45 8.77 8.18 15.55
CA THR A 45 7.58 7.51 16.11
C THR A 45 6.36 8.41 15.91
N GLN A 46 5.62 8.20 14.85
CA GLN A 46 4.37 8.88 14.59
C GLN A 46 3.21 7.96 15.00
N GLU A 47 2.15 8.53 15.57
CA GLU A 47 0.94 7.76 15.94
C GLU A 47 0.33 7.04 14.73
N SER A 48 0.41 7.67 13.56
CA SER A 48 -0.05 7.14 12.27
C SER A 48 0.65 5.86 11.82
N LEU A 49 1.82 5.52 12.37
CA LEU A 49 2.55 4.30 12.03
C LEU A 49 2.08 3.08 12.84
N LYS A 50 1.41 3.28 13.96
CA LYS A 50 0.99 2.19 14.87
C LYS A 50 -0.01 1.23 14.23
N ASP A 51 -0.85 1.73 13.33
CA ASP A 51 -1.90 0.95 12.66
C ASP A 51 -1.43 0.32 11.34
N LEU A 52 -0.15 0.49 10.99
CA LEU A 52 0.42 -0.02 9.76
C LEU A 52 1.19 -1.33 9.97
N SER A 53 1.04 -2.26 9.04
CA SER A 53 1.82 -3.50 9.01
C SER A 53 3.21 -3.22 8.44
N ILE A 54 4.15 -2.82 9.30
CA ILE A 54 5.52 -2.49 8.90
C ILE A 54 6.44 -3.67 9.17
N THR A 55 7.17 -4.10 8.13
CA THR A 55 8.28 -5.05 8.24
C THR A 55 9.58 -4.26 8.08
N PRO A 56 10.37 -4.12 9.15
CA PRO A 56 11.66 -3.46 9.05
C PRO A 56 12.64 -4.33 8.27
N CYS A 57 13.46 -3.67 7.44
CA CYS A 57 14.59 -4.27 6.76
C CYS A 57 15.87 -3.62 7.31
N GLN A 58 17.00 -4.29 7.18
CA GLN A 58 18.27 -3.70 7.59
C GLN A 58 18.51 -2.33 6.93
N SER A 59 19.30 -1.48 7.60
CA SER A 59 19.65 -0.14 7.12
C SER A 59 20.19 -0.16 5.68
N ILE A 60 19.87 0.86 4.90
CA ILE A 60 20.38 1.04 3.53
C ILE A 60 21.92 0.93 3.49
N ARG A 61 22.60 1.57 4.44
CA ARG A 61 24.06 1.53 4.55
C ARG A 61 24.66 0.14 4.83
N LYS A 62 23.84 -0.80 5.27
CA LYS A 62 24.21 -2.21 5.54
C LYS A 62 23.70 -3.14 4.44
N GLY A 63 23.29 -2.62 3.28
CA GLY A 63 22.78 -3.39 2.14
C GLY A 63 21.27 -3.64 2.17
N GLY A 64 20.51 -2.83 2.91
CA GLY A 64 19.05 -2.90 2.94
C GLY A 64 18.43 -2.70 1.56
N ASP A 65 18.99 -1.82 0.75
CA ASP A 65 18.62 -1.60 -0.65
C ASP A 65 18.80 -2.86 -1.51
N ILE A 66 19.92 -3.58 -1.33
CA ILE A 66 20.18 -4.85 -2.02
C ILE A 66 19.17 -5.92 -1.60
N ALA A 67 18.88 -6.02 -0.29
CA ALA A 67 17.91 -6.97 0.22
C ALA A 67 16.49 -6.69 -0.31
N MET A 68 16.08 -5.42 -0.37
CA MET A 68 14.81 -5.01 -0.98
C MET A 68 14.77 -5.28 -2.49
N ALA A 69 15.88 -4.98 -3.21
CA ALA A 69 16.01 -5.24 -4.64
C ALA A 69 15.86 -6.73 -4.95
N ALA A 70 16.45 -7.61 -4.12
CA ALA A 70 16.29 -9.05 -4.27
C ALA A 70 14.81 -9.48 -4.15
N LYS A 71 14.06 -8.92 -3.21
CA LYS A 71 12.61 -9.17 -3.06
C LYS A 71 11.78 -8.66 -4.24
N ILE A 72 12.18 -7.54 -4.82
CA ILE A 72 11.56 -7.03 -6.06
C ILE A 72 11.74 -8.04 -7.18
N LEU A 73 12.98 -8.51 -7.42
CA LEU A 73 13.30 -9.48 -8.46
C LEU A 73 12.64 -10.85 -8.25
N GLN A 74 12.33 -11.21 -7.00
CA GLN A 74 11.60 -12.42 -6.64
C GLN A 74 10.07 -12.30 -6.82
N GLY A 75 9.57 -11.11 -7.19
CA GLY A 75 8.13 -10.87 -7.39
C GLY A 75 7.34 -10.75 -6.08
N GLU A 76 8.01 -10.54 -4.95
CA GLU A 76 7.37 -10.40 -3.63
C GLU A 76 6.78 -9.00 -3.39
N ILE A 77 7.13 -8.03 -4.23
CA ILE A 77 6.80 -6.61 -4.07
C ILE A 77 5.80 -6.18 -5.15
N SER A 78 4.82 -5.38 -4.77
CA SER A 78 3.76 -4.90 -5.67
C SER A 78 4.03 -3.48 -6.20
N ALA A 79 4.79 -2.67 -5.49
CA ALA A 79 5.22 -1.34 -5.96
C ALA A 79 6.39 -0.81 -5.13
N LEU A 80 7.18 0.08 -5.75
CA LEU A 80 8.25 0.84 -5.12
C LEU A 80 7.84 2.31 -5.03
N ILE A 81 7.82 2.84 -3.81
CA ILE A 81 7.68 4.28 -3.54
C ILE A 81 9.02 4.74 -3.00
N HIS A 82 9.73 5.54 -3.78
CA HIS A 82 11.05 6.04 -3.44
C HIS A 82 11.12 7.55 -3.69
N PHE A 83 11.45 8.31 -2.67
CA PHE A 83 11.65 9.75 -2.78
C PHE A 83 13.14 10.06 -2.81
N PRO A 84 13.72 10.22 -4.02
CA PRO A 84 15.13 10.55 -4.18
C PRO A 84 15.43 11.98 -3.69
N ALA A 85 16.68 12.21 -3.35
CA ALA A 85 17.15 13.58 -3.09
C ALA A 85 17.06 14.43 -4.38
N PRO A 86 16.84 15.74 -4.26
CA PRO A 86 16.97 16.65 -5.38
C PRO A 86 18.34 16.53 -6.06
N PRO A 87 18.44 16.78 -7.39
CA PRO A 87 19.70 16.60 -8.14
C PRO A 87 20.90 17.34 -7.54
N GLU A 88 20.66 18.50 -6.93
CA GLU A 88 21.71 19.32 -6.30
C GLU A 88 22.35 18.66 -5.07
N VAL A 89 21.66 17.69 -4.47
CA VAL A 89 22.06 17.02 -3.24
C VAL A 89 22.53 15.59 -3.49
N GLN A 90 22.25 15.04 -4.67
CA GLN A 90 22.53 13.62 -5.00
C GLN A 90 24.02 13.24 -4.93
N ALA A 91 24.94 14.20 -5.06
CA ALA A 91 26.39 13.94 -5.01
C ALA A 91 26.85 13.27 -3.70
N ASN A 92 26.07 13.33 -2.62
CA ASN A 92 26.38 12.76 -1.31
C ASN A 92 25.35 11.72 -0.84
N SER A 93 24.37 11.34 -1.69
CA SER A 93 23.37 10.35 -1.31
C SER A 93 23.90 8.92 -1.50
N VAL A 94 23.50 8.00 -0.62
CA VAL A 94 23.71 6.57 -0.85
C VAL A 94 22.85 6.19 -2.04
N LEU A 95 23.48 5.67 -3.09
CA LEU A 95 22.81 5.31 -4.33
C LEU A 95 21.73 4.24 -4.06
N THR A 96 20.48 4.61 -4.31
CA THR A 96 19.35 3.66 -4.32
C THR A 96 19.12 3.09 -5.73
N GLU A 97 20.15 3.19 -6.56
CA GLU A 97 20.15 2.66 -7.92
C GLU A 97 19.75 1.17 -8.00
N PRO A 98 20.17 0.28 -7.06
CA PRO A 98 19.74 -1.11 -7.07
C PRO A 98 18.21 -1.28 -7.00
N LEU A 99 17.51 -0.47 -6.21
CA LEU A 99 16.06 -0.53 -6.09
C LEU A 99 15.36 -0.13 -7.38
N ILE A 100 15.77 0.99 -7.97
CA ILE A 100 15.21 1.48 -9.22
C ILE A 100 15.51 0.49 -10.37
N ARG A 101 16.74 -0.01 -10.44
CA ARG A 101 17.12 -1.00 -11.45
C ARG A 101 16.32 -2.28 -11.32
N ALA A 102 16.16 -2.82 -10.12
CA ALA A 102 15.36 -4.03 -9.87
C ALA A 102 13.90 -3.81 -10.27
N ALA A 103 13.33 -2.65 -9.94
CA ALA A 103 11.97 -2.31 -10.29
C ALA A 103 11.76 -2.20 -11.82
N LEU A 104 12.70 -1.57 -12.54
CA LEU A 104 12.65 -1.49 -14.01
C LEU A 104 12.78 -2.86 -14.68
N LEU A 105 13.64 -3.74 -14.16
CA LEU A 105 13.80 -5.10 -14.68
C LEU A 105 12.57 -5.99 -14.46
N SER A 106 11.75 -5.67 -13.44
CA SER A 106 10.57 -6.45 -13.06
C SER A 106 9.26 -5.82 -13.54
N ASP A 107 9.31 -4.75 -14.37
CA ASP A 107 8.14 -3.94 -14.74
C ASP A 107 7.32 -3.49 -13.51
N LEU A 108 8.00 -3.30 -12.37
CA LEU A 108 7.36 -2.93 -11.11
C LEU A 108 6.95 -1.45 -11.15
N PRO A 109 5.70 -1.10 -10.78
CA PRO A 109 5.30 0.29 -10.66
C PRO A 109 6.16 1.07 -9.68
N ILE A 110 6.66 2.25 -10.12
CA ILE A 110 7.54 3.13 -9.33
C ILE A 110 6.90 4.50 -9.16
N ALA A 111 7.03 5.07 -7.98
CA ALA A 111 6.70 6.47 -7.71
C ALA A 111 7.89 7.18 -7.06
N LEU A 112 8.32 8.31 -7.63
CA LEU A 112 9.52 9.03 -7.22
C LEU A 112 9.24 10.35 -6.50
N ASN A 113 7.98 10.68 -6.24
CA ASN A 113 7.56 11.87 -5.50
C ASN A 113 6.18 11.66 -4.87
N PRO A 114 5.75 12.51 -3.92
CA PRO A 114 4.47 12.36 -3.23
C PRO A 114 3.25 12.34 -4.16
N ALA A 115 3.26 13.12 -5.24
CA ALA A 115 2.13 13.18 -6.17
C ALA A 115 1.97 11.87 -6.95
N SER A 116 3.07 11.36 -7.54
CA SER A 116 3.07 10.07 -8.24
C SER A 116 2.79 8.90 -7.29
N ALA A 117 3.30 8.94 -6.05
CA ALA A 117 3.01 7.95 -5.04
C ALA A 117 1.53 7.88 -4.66
N THR A 118 0.87 9.05 -4.54
CA THR A 118 -0.57 9.12 -4.30
C THR A 118 -1.36 8.54 -5.48
N GLY A 119 -1.02 8.91 -6.71
CA GLY A 119 -1.65 8.38 -7.92
C GLY A 119 -1.48 6.86 -8.03
N LEU A 120 -0.26 6.35 -7.79
CA LEU A 120 0.05 4.93 -7.80
C LEU A 120 -0.75 4.17 -6.73
N LEU A 121 -0.77 4.66 -5.49
CA LEU A 121 -1.50 4.05 -4.39
C LEU A 121 -3.01 3.98 -4.68
N GLN A 122 -3.59 5.03 -5.25
CA GLN A 122 -4.99 5.04 -5.67
C GLN A 122 -5.26 4.07 -6.83
N GLY A 123 -4.32 3.92 -7.76
CA GLY A 123 -4.39 2.94 -8.85
C GLY A 123 -4.40 1.51 -8.32
N ILE A 124 -3.48 1.18 -7.40
CA ILE A 124 -3.42 -0.14 -6.76
C ILE A 124 -4.70 -0.40 -5.95
N LYS A 125 -5.20 0.59 -5.19
CA LYS A 125 -6.46 0.47 -4.48
C LYS A 125 -7.62 0.14 -5.43
N ARG A 126 -7.71 0.82 -6.58
CA ARG A 126 -8.77 0.57 -7.58
C ARG A 126 -8.67 -0.80 -8.23
N SER A 127 -7.47 -1.35 -8.37
CA SER A 127 -7.26 -2.72 -8.88
C SER A 127 -7.66 -3.80 -7.87
N ARG A 128 -7.73 -3.46 -6.57
CA ARG A 128 -8.22 -4.34 -5.52
C ARG A 128 -9.75 -4.25 -5.44
N ARG A 129 -10.42 -5.03 -6.27
CA ARG A 129 -11.88 -5.10 -6.27
C ARG A 129 -12.37 -6.02 -5.15
N GLY A 130 -13.34 -5.55 -4.37
CA GLY A 130 -14.06 -6.34 -3.38
C GLY A 130 -15.54 -6.39 -3.78
N TYR A 131 -16.15 -7.58 -3.78
CA TYR A 131 -17.59 -7.73 -3.97
C TYR A 131 -18.21 -7.99 -2.60
N LEU A 132 -19.10 -7.10 -2.15
CA LEU A 132 -19.88 -7.26 -0.93
C LEU A 132 -21.29 -7.70 -1.30
N ILE A 133 -21.59 -8.97 -1.00
CA ILE A 133 -22.94 -9.50 -1.14
C ILE A 133 -23.54 -9.56 0.25
N PHE A 134 -24.66 -8.87 0.45
CA PHE A 134 -25.33 -8.87 1.76
C PHE A 134 -26.80 -9.23 1.66
N ASN A 135 -27.27 -9.91 2.70
CA ASN A 135 -28.68 -10.27 2.82
C ASN A 135 -29.38 -9.25 3.73
N PRO A 136 -30.26 -8.39 3.20
CA PRO A 136 -30.92 -7.35 3.99
C PRO A 136 -31.90 -7.88 5.05
N VAL A 137 -32.19 -9.19 5.02
CA VAL A 137 -33.17 -9.84 5.93
C VAL A 137 -32.46 -10.71 6.98
N SER A 138 -31.14 -10.88 6.87
CA SER A 138 -30.34 -11.64 7.85
C SER A 138 -29.72 -10.67 8.84
N GLY A 139 -30.04 -10.82 10.10
CA GLY A 139 -29.48 -10.03 11.19
C GLY A 139 -30.56 -9.53 12.15
N GLN A 140 -30.11 -9.01 13.31
CA GLN A 140 -30.99 -8.44 14.33
C GLN A 140 -30.95 -6.91 14.34
N GLY A 141 -30.09 -6.30 13.48
CA GLY A 141 -29.86 -4.87 13.40
C GLY A 141 -30.50 -4.22 12.18
N ASP A 142 -30.28 -2.90 12.04
CA ASP A 142 -30.64 -2.17 10.84
C ASP A 142 -29.61 -2.46 9.74
N PRO A 143 -30.02 -3.10 8.60
CA PRO A 143 -29.09 -3.49 7.55
C PRO A 143 -28.32 -2.31 6.92
N ASP A 144 -28.90 -1.12 6.91
CA ASP A 144 -28.27 0.07 6.32
C ASP A 144 -27.19 0.65 7.23
N ILE A 145 -27.34 0.51 8.55
CA ILE A 145 -26.32 0.89 9.54
C ILE A 145 -25.13 -0.08 9.44
N GLU A 146 -25.38 -1.38 9.48
CA GLU A 146 -24.32 -2.41 9.36
C GLU A 146 -23.54 -2.27 8.04
N LEU A 147 -24.26 -2.03 6.95
CA LEU A 147 -23.64 -1.82 5.63
C LEU A 147 -22.77 -0.57 5.63
N THR A 148 -23.21 0.51 6.27
CA THR A 148 -22.43 1.75 6.36
C THR A 148 -21.14 1.55 7.14
N GLU A 149 -21.16 0.78 8.22
CA GLU A 149 -19.95 0.43 8.98
C GLU A 149 -18.98 -0.43 8.18
N ILE A 150 -19.48 -1.47 7.49
CA ILE A 150 -18.67 -2.33 6.63
C ILE A 150 -18.01 -1.50 5.51
N ARG A 151 -18.76 -0.63 4.86
CA ARG A 151 -18.25 0.28 3.84
C ARG A 151 -17.15 1.19 4.37
N ARG A 152 -17.41 1.81 5.53
CA ARG A 152 -16.44 2.70 6.18
C ARG A 152 -15.10 2.00 6.45
N TYR A 153 -15.13 0.69 6.72
CA TYR A 153 -13.93 -0.11 6.99
C TYR A 153 -13.24 -0.58 5.70
N LEU A 154 -14.00 -1.02 4.70
CA LEU A 154 -13.44 -1.64 3.48
C LEU A 154 -13.13 -0.65 2.36
N GLU A 155 -13.95 0.39 2.16
CA GLU A 155 -13.76 1.37 1.06
C GLU A 155 -12.40 2.09 1.06
N PRO A 156 -11.73 2.33 2.21
CA PRO A 156 -10.37 2.86 2.17
C PRO A 156 -9.38 1.94 1.44
N GLN A 157 -9.60 0.62 1.46
CA GLN A 157 -8.65 -0.40 0.97
C GLN A 157 -9.05 -1.04 -0.36
N PHE A 158 -10.35 -1.03 -0.70
CA PHE A 158 -10.90 -1.72 -1.85
C PHE A 158 -11.83 -0.80 -2.67
N MET A 159 -11.92 -1.07 -3.95
CA MET A 159 -13.05 -0.61 -4.76
C MET A 159 -14.20 -1.59 -4.54
N LEU A 160 -15.17 -1.21 -3.69
CA LEU A 160 -16.29 -2.07 -3.35
C LEU A 160 -17.38 -2.00 -4.42
N MET A 161 -17.78 -3.17 -4.90
CA MET A 161 -19.01 -3.39 -5.66
C MET A 161 -19.98 -4.12 -4.75
N MET A 162 -21.23 -3.65 -4.68
CA MET A 162 -22.22 -4.18 -3.75
C MET A 162 -23.40 -4.77 -4.46
N SER A 163 -23.88 -5.90 -3.97
CA SER A 163 -25.11 -6.54 -4.45
C SER A 163 -25.92 -7.05 -3.27
N LYS A 164 -27.25 -6.86 -3.33
CA LYS A 164 -28.19 -7.47 -2.36
C LYS A 164 -28.54 -8.88 -2.83
N THR A 165 -28.62 -9.83 -1.88
CA THR A 165 -29.16 -11.15 -2.19
C THR A 165 -30.60 -11.03 -2.67
N LYS A 166 -30.94 -11.79 -3.72
CA LYS A 166 -32.31 -11.86 -4.24
C LYS A 166 -32.99 -13.11 -3.71
N PRO A 167 -34.24 -13.03 -3.22
CA PRO A 167 -34.99 -14.21 -2.80
C PRO A 167 -35.09 -15.21 -3.94
N GLY A 168 -34.77 -16.49 -3.65
CA GLY A 168 -34.87 -17.58 -4.63
C GLY A 168 -33.71 -17.75 -5.59
N LEU A 169 -32.67 -16.91 -5.52
CA LEU A 169 -31.41 -17.12 -6.25
C LEU A 169 -30.33 -17.67 -5.31
N ASP A 170 -29.60 -18.67 -5.81
CA ASP A 170 -28.40 -19.15 -5.09
C ASP A 170 -27.33 -18.02 -5.11
N THR A 171 -26.75 -17.74 -3.95
CA THR A 171 -25.68 -16.77 -3.80
C THR A 171 -24.49 -17.09 -4.71
N ALA A 172 -24.21 -18.38 -4.96
CA ALA A 172 -23.15 -18.82 -5.85
C ALA A 172 -23.41 -18.46 -7.33
N GLU A 173 -24.66 -18.47 -7.78
CA GLU A 173 -25.02 -18.00 -9.13
C GLU A 173 -24.90 -16.49 -9.25
N GLN A 174 -25.31 -15.77 -8.22
CA GLN A 174 -25.21 -14.32 -8.18
C GLN A 174 -23.73 -13.82 -8.23
N VAL A 175 -22.80 -14.61 -7.69
CA VAL A 175 -21.35 -14.31 -7.75
C VAL A 175 -20.79 -14.54 -9.15
N LYS A 176 -21.25 -15.55 -9.89
CA LYS A 176 -20.76 -15.84 -11.25
C LYS A 176 -21.01 -14.71 -12.23
N ASP A 177 -22.09 -13.96 -12.04
CA ASP A 177 -22.43 -12.81 -12.89
C ASP A 177 -21.62 -11.54 -12.56
N LEU A 178 -20.85 -11.55 -11.46
CA LEU A 178 -20.08 -10.41 -10.96
C LEU A 178 -18.56 -10.54 -11.22
N ILE A 179 -18.07 -11.72 -11.61
CA ILE A 179 -16.68 -12.03 -11.91
C ILE A 179 -16.45 -12.12 -13.40
#